data_e7e0faf6ba5bf8bb1944c9cf48611a8f
#
_entry.id   e7e0faf6ba5bf8bb1944c9cf48611a8f
#
_cell.length_a   1.000
_cell.length_b   1.000
_cell.length_c   1.000
_cell.angle_alpha   90.00
_cell.angle_beta   90.00
_cell.angle_gamma   90.00
#
_symmetry.space_group_name_H-M   'P 1'
#
loop_
_entity.id
_entity.type
_entity.pdbx_description
1 polymer ?
#
loop_
_entity_poly.entity_id
_entity_poly.type
_entity_poly.pdbx_seq_one_letter_code
_entity_poly.pdbx_strand_id
1 'polypeptide(L)' 'MELDKIRNLSDEELKLEEAKAAEQLFRIRFAKSLGKQEGLSNLRSLKLDIARIKTIAKERQLAAAAEGKK' A
#
# COMPACT_ATOMS: atom_id res chain seq x y z
N MET A 1 0.00 -6.99 5.80
CA MET A 1 -1.35 -7.35 5.30
C MET A 1 -1.29 -8.56 4.40
N GLU A 2 -2.21 -9.47 4.56
CA GLU A 2 -2.31 -10.60 3.66
C GLU A 2 -3.05 -10.21 2.38
N LEU A 3 -2.69 -10.84 1.29
CA LEU A 3 -3.25 -10.54 -0.02
C LEU A 3 -4.76 -10.69 -0.04
N ASP A 4 -5.28 -11.72 0.61
CA ASP A 4 -6.72 -11.97 0.65
C ASP A 4 -7.47 -10.85 1.36
N LYS A 5 -6.89 -10.29 2.41
CA LYS A 5 -7.50 -9.16 3.10
C LYS A 5 -7.56 -7.94 2.21
N ILE A 6 -6.51 -7.71 1.44
CA ILE A 6 -6.46 -6.58 0.51
C ILE A 6 -7.50 -6.75 -0.58
N ARG A 7 -7.66 -7.96 -1.10
CA ARG A 7 -8.65 -8.23 -2.16
C ARG A 7 -10.09 -8.06 -1.69
N ASN A 8 -10.34 -8.20 -0.39
CA ASN A 8 -11.67 -8.02 0.17
C ASN A 8 -12.02 -6.56 0.45
N LEU A 9 -11.06 -5.66 0.33
CA LEU A 9 -11.30 -4.24 0.55
C LEU A 9 -12.03 -3.61 -0.63
N SER A 10 -12.92 -2.66 -0.34
CA SER A 10 -13.52 -1.84 -1.38
C SER A 10 -12.48 -0.89 -1.97
N ASP A 11 -12.81 -0.27 -3.11
CA ASP A 11 -11.88 0.66 -3.75
C ASP A 11 -11.55 1.84 -2.84
N GLU A 12 -12.53 2.35 -2.10
CA GLU A 12 -12.32 3.45 -1.17
C GLU A 12 -11.42 3.01 -0.02
N GLU A 13 -11.68 1.83 0.55
CA GLU A 13 -10.86 1.28 1.62
C GLU A 13 -9.44 1.01 1.13
N LEU A 14 -9.30 0.54 -0.10
CA LEU A 14 -8.00 0.28 -0.70
C LEU A 14 -7.16 1.56 -0.79
N LYS A 15 -7.76 2.64 -1.27
CA LYS A 15 -7.09 3.94 -1.34
C LYS A 15 -6.72 4.45 0.04
N LEU A 16 -7.60 4.26 1.02
CA LEU A 16 -7.35 4.69 2.39
C LEU A 16 -6.17 3.93 2.99
N GLU A 17 -6.12 2.62 2.80
CA GLU A 17 -5.01 1.80 3.29
C GLU A 17 -3.70 2.15 2.61
N GLU A 18 -3.73 2.43 1.31
CA GLU A 18 -2.55 2.88 0.59
C GLU A 18 -2.03 4.21 1.16
N ALA A 19 -2.93 5.15 1.41
CA ALA A 19 -2.55 6.44 1.99
C ALA A 19 -1.96 6.27 3.39
N LYS A 20 -2.57 5.42 4.22
CA LYS A 20 -2.05 5.16 5.57
C LYS A 20 -0.66 4.53 5.53
N ALA A 21 -0.47 3.55 4.66
CA ALA A 21 0.83 2.89 4.53
C ALA A 21 1.89 3.85 4.03
N ALA A 22 1.55 4.70 3.08
CA ALA A 22 2.48 5.72 2.57
C ALA A 22 2.86 6.71 3.66
N GLU A 23 1.89 7.12 4.49
CA GLU A 23 2.16 8.02 5.60
C GLU A 23 3.09 7.39 6.62
N GLN A 24 2.87 6.13 6.98
CA GLN A 24 3.74 5.41 7.90
C GLN A 24 5.16 5.28 7.34
N LEU A 25 5.29 5.00 6.06
CA LEU A 25 6.59 4.91 5.40
C LEU A 25 7.31 6.25 5.46
N PHE A 26 6.59 7.33 5.23
CA PHE A 26 7.15 8.68 5.31
C PHE A 26 7.66 8.98 6.72
N ARG A 27 6.89 8.63 7.74
CA ARG A 27 7.28 8.85 9.14
C ARG A 27 8.55 8.09 9.49
N ILE A 28 8.67 6.84 9.04
CA ILE A 28 9.86 6.03 9.30
C ILE A 28 11.08 6.62 8.60
N ARG A 29 10.94 7.05 7.36
CA ARG A 29 12.02 7.70 6.61
C ARG A 29 12.44 9.00 7.27
N PHE A 30 11.48 9.77 7.75
CA PHE A 30 11.76 11.02 8.44
C PHE A 30 12.52 10.77 9.74
N ALA A 31 12.08 9.78 10.53
CA ALA A 31 12.77 9.40 11.75
C ALA A 31 14.21 8.95 11.46
N LYS A 32 14.42 8.20 10.39
CA LYS A 32 15.76 7.76 9.98
C LYS A 32 16.64 8.96 9.65
N SER A 33 16.11 9.97 8.98
CA SER A 33 16.87 11.18 8.64
C SER A 33 17.30 11.96 9.87
N LEU A 34 16.57 11.82 10.99
CA LEU A 34 16.91 12.43 12.26
C LEU A 34 17.85 11.55 13.11
N GLY A 35 18.31 10.42 12.57
CA GLY A 35 19.19 9.52 13.28
C GLY A 35 18.49 8.52 14.17
N LYS A 36 17.17 8.46 14.15
CA LYS A 36 16.39 7.48 14.91
C LYS A 36 16.21 6.21 14.09
N GLN A 37 16.36 5.07 14.75
CA GLN A 37 16.21 3.77 14.08
C GLN A 37 14.87 3.10 14.39
N GLU A 38 13.94 3.83 14.94
CA GLU A 38 12.61 3.30 15.25
C GLU A 38 11.87 2.94 13.96
N GLY A 39 11.29 1.76 13.94
CA GLY A 39 10.45 1.33 12.83
C GLY A 39 11.20 0.75 11.65
N LEU A 40 12.53 0.63 11.69
CA LEU A 40 13.29 0.05 10.57
C LEU A 40 12.91 -1.40 10.31
N SER A 41 12.58 -2.16 11.36
CA SER A 41 12.13 -3.53 11.21
C SER A 41 10.78 -3.61 10.49
N ASN A 42 9.95 -2.58 10.63
CA ASN A 42 8.65 -2.52 9.98
C ASN A 42 8.71 -1.96 8.56
N LEU A 43 9.84 -1.35 8.19
CA LEU A 43 9.99 -0.72 6.88
C LEU A 43 9.79 -1.72 5.74
N ARG A 44 10.39 -2.90 5.88
CA ARG A 44 10.28 -3.94 4.86
C ARG A 44 8.83 -4.44 4.75
N SER A 45 8.17 -4.66 5.88
CA SER A 45 6.77 -5.08 5.89
C SER A 45 5.87 -4.03 5.27
N LEU A 46 6.09 -2.75 5.58
CA LEU A 46 5.34 -1.65 4.99
C LEU A 46 5.53 -1.57 3.48
N LYS A 47 6.76 -1.74 3.00
CA LYS A 47 7.03 -1.75 1.56
C LYS A 47 6.31 -2.88 0.85
N LEU A 48 6.29 -4.07 1.46
CA LEU A 48 5.57 -5.21 0.92
C LEU A 48 4.06 -4.95 0.89
N ASP A 49 3.52 -4.38 1.96
CA ASP A 49 2.10 -4.05 2.03
C ASP A 49 1.72 -3.05 0.94
N ILE A 50 2.53 -2.00 0.78
CA ILE A 50 2.29 -1.00 -0.25
C ILE A 50 2.35 -1.63 -1.64
N ALA A 51 3.32 -2.50 -1.88
CA ALA A 51 3.45 -3.18 -3.17
C ALA A 51 2.22 -4.04 -3.45
N ARG A 52 1.74 -4.77 -2.45
CA ARG A 52 0.54 -5.59 -2.58
C ARG A 52 -0.70 -4.74 -2.86
N ILE A 53 -0.87 -3.66 -2.11
CA ILE A 53 -2.00 -2.75 -2.30
C ILE A 53 -1.97 -2.16 -3.71
N LYS A 54 -0.82 -1.69 -4.14
CA LYS A 54 -0.66 -1.13 -5.49
C LYS A 54 -0.93 -2.16 -6.58
N THR A 55 -0.48 -3.40 -6.37
CA THR A 55 -0.71 -4.48 -7.33
C THR A 55 -2.20 -4.76 -7.48
N ILE A 56 -2.92 -4.87 -6.37
CA ILE A 56 -4.36 -5.11 -6.40
C ILE A 56 -5.10 -3.92 -7.03
N ALA A 57 -4.71 -2.71 -6.68
CA ALA A 57 -5.31 -1.52 -7.25
C ALA A 57 -5.11 -1.47 -8.76
N LYS A 58 -3.93 -1.83 -9.24
CA LYS A 58 -3.62 -1.86 -10.66
C LYS A 58 -4.41 -2.96 -11.37
N GLU A 59 -4.53 -4.13 -10.75
CA GLU A 59 -5.34 -5.22 -11.31
C GLU A 59 -6.79 -4.78 -11.51
N ARG A 60 -7.37 -4.10 -10.52
CA ARG A 60 -8.73 -3.58 -10.61
C ARG A 60 -8.86 -2.55 -11.71
N GLN A 61 -7.87 -1.67 -11.82
CA GLN A 61 -7.85 -0.63 -12.84
C GLN A 61 -7.79 -1.24 -14.24
N LEU A 62 -6.94 -2.25 -14.42
CA LEU A 62 -6.81 -2.96 -15.70
C LEU A 62 -8.09 -3.71 -16.05
N ALA A 63 -8.71 -4.35 -15.06
CA ALA A 63 -9.98 -5.06 -15.29
C ALA A 63 -11.07 -4.08 -15.70
N ALA A 64 -11.15 -2.93 -15.06
CA ALA A 64 -12.12 -1.90 -15.41
C ALA A 64 -11.85 -1.35 -16.80
N ALA A 65 -10.59 -1.13 -17.15
CA ALA A 65 -10.21 -0.65 -18.48
C ALA A 65 -10.54 -1.68 -19.55
N ALA A 66 -10.32 -2.97 -19.28
CA ALA A 66 -10.65 -4.02 -20.21
C ALA A 66 -12.16 -4.12 -20.45
N GLU A 67 -12.96 -3.93 -19.40
CA GLU A 67 -14.41 -3.92 -19.53
C GLU A 67 -14.90 -2.69 -20.29
N GLY A 68 -14.21 -1.58 -20.14
CA GLY A 68 -14.58 -0.33 -20.81
C GLY A 68 -14.18 -0.26 -22.29
N LYS A 69 -13.41 -1.22 -22.77
CA LYS A 69 -12.90 -1.23 -24.14
C LYS A 69 -13.74 -2.01 -25.12
N LYS A 70 -14.96 -2.20 -24.86
CA LYS A 70 -15.82 -2.90 -25.81
C LYS A 70 -16.15 -2.03 -27.02
#